data_a89a78e20a1755d1b1e1d7ff3a74c606
#
_entry.id   a89a78e20a1755d1b1e1d7ff3a74c606
#
_cell.length_a   1.000
_cell.length_b   1.000
_cell.length_c   1.000
_cell.angle_alpha   90.00
_cell.angle_beta   90.00
_cell.angle_gamma   90.00
#
_symmetry.space_group_name_H-M   'P 1'
#
loop_
_entity.id
_entity.type
_entity.pdbx_description
1 polymer ?
#
loop_
_entity_poly.entity_id
_entity_poly.type
_entity_poly.pdbx_seq_one_letter_code
_entity_poly.pdbx_strand_id
1 'polypeptide(L)'
;MAKRKLGGLGKGLDSLFEDLPMTEDASPDLTRLPVREIEPDPDQPRKNFDEDAMAALAESIGENGLLQPIAVRAKKTGPGYVIIAGERRWRAARMAGLDEVPVLIKEVTDEQAAALALIENLQREDLDPIEVAEGCKKLIERYGLTQEEAAKRLGKSRSAITNAMRLLNLPEYVRDQVRTGDISAGHAKALLSLGSPEQMSAAADQIIAKDMSVRQAEALCRKMSKPPKPAKEEDAF
;
A
#
# COMPACT_ATOMS: atom_id res chain seq x y z
N MET A 1 17.53 -7.82 31.87
CA MET A 1 16.22 -7.79 31.16
C MET A 1 16.43 -8.38 29.78
N ALA A 2 15.88 -9.56 29.53
CA ALA A 2 16.11 -10.34 28.30
C ALA A 2 15.22 -9.81 27.17
N LYS A 3 15.83 -9.34 26.07
CA LYS A 3 15.14 -9.06 24.81
C LYS A 3 14.57 -10.36 24.24
N ARG A 4 13.25 -10.52 24.26
CA ARG A 4 12.56 -11.56 23.48
C ARG A 4 12.85 -11.31 22.00
N LYS A 5 13.61 -12.23 21.37
CA LYS A 5 13.70 -12.34 19.92
C LYS A 5 12.30 -12.77 19.39
N LEU A 6 11.57 -11.85 18.78
CA LEU A 6 10.49 -12.20 17.86
C LEU A 6 11.16 -12.74 16.57
N GLY A 7 11.43 -14.01 16.54
CA GLY A 7 11.94 -14.69 15.37
C GLY A 7 10.87 -15.64 14.87
N GLY A 8 10.38 -15.46 13.65
CA GLY A 8 9.60 -16.50 13.01
C GLY A 8 8.68 -16.13 11.84
N LEU A 9 8.14 -14.90 11.76
CA LEU A 9 7.18 -14.59 10.67
C LEU A 9 7.85 -14.43 9.28
N GLY A 10 9.08 -13.90 9.22
CA GLY A 10 9.77 -13.65 7.95
C GLY A 10 9.98 -14.91 7.11
N LYS A 11 10.43 -16.00 7.71
CA LYS A 11 10.69 -17.27 6.99
C LYS A 11 9.41 -17.99 6.54
N GLY A 12 8.32 -17.91 7.30
CA GLY A 12 7.04 -18.53 6.94
C GLY A 12 6.31 -17.77 5.84
N LEU A 13 6.53 -16.46 5.71
CA LEU A 13 5.95 -15.66 4.64
C LEU A 13 6.71 -15.82 3.32
N ASP A 14 8.03 -16.02 3.33
CA ASP A 14 8.79 -16.22 2.10
C ASP A 14 8.36 -17.48 1.34
N SER A 15 8.10 -18.60 2.03
CA SER A 15 7.59 -19.82 1.39
C SER A 15 6.20 -19.66 0.77
N LEU A 16 5.38 -18.76 1.30
CA LEU A 16 4.04 -18.49 0.76
C LEU A 16 4.06 -17.61 -0.49
N PHE A 17 5.12 -16.82 -0.69
CA PHE A 17 5.27 -15.96 -1.87
C PHE A 17 6.00 -16.67 -3.02
N GLU A 18 6.81 -17.68 -2.72
CA GLU A 18 7.40 -18.55 -3.75
C GLU A 18 6.30 -19.36 -4.49
N ASP A 19 5.17 -19.62 -3.81
CA ASP A 19 4.02 -20.32 -4.37
C ASP A 19 2.94 -19.39 -5.00
N LEU A 20 3.13 -18.08 -5.04
CA LEU A 20 2.27 -17.19 -5.83
C LEU A 20 2.77 -17.22 -7.28
N PRO A 21 2.02 -17.78 -8.24
CA PRO A 21 2.42 -17.80 -9.63
C PRO A 21 2.41 -16.37 -10.18
N MET A 22 3.55 -15.71 -10.12
CA MET A 22 3.87 -14.54 -10.94
C MET A 22 4.42 -14.96 -12.31
N THR A 23 4.46 -16.27 -12.60
CA THR A 23 4.89 -16.86 -13.88
C THR A 23 3.96 -18.02 -14.26
N GLU A 24 3.69 -18.15 -15.55
CA GLU A 24 2.69 -19.03 -16.18
C GLU A 24 2.92 -20.55 -16.04
N ASP A 25 3.89 -21.04 -15.28
CA ASP A 25 4.33 -22.45 -15.31
C ASP A 25 4.16 -23.29 -14.03
N ALA A 26 3.48 -22.80 -13.01
CA ALA A 26 3.12 -23.64 -11.86
C ALA A 26 1.59 -23.79 -11.82
N SER A 27 1.06 -24.96 -12.19
CA SER A 27 -0.35 -25.34 -11.98
C SER A 27 -0.61 -25.44 -10.48
N PRO A 28 -1.14 -24.41 -9.78
CA PRO A 28 -1.61 -24.58 -8.43
C PRO A 28 -2.84 -25.50 -8.46
N ASP A 29 -3.08 -26.24 -7.41
CA ASP A 29 -4.31 -27.05 -7.23
C ASP A 29 -5.53 -26.10 -7.27
N LEU A 30 -5.99 -25.85 -8.49
CA LEU A 30 -7.20 -25.07 -8.77
C LEU A 30 -8.39 -25.90 -8.34
N THR A 31 -8.96 -25.54 -7.20
CA THR A 31 -10.20 -26.14 -6.68
C THR A 31 -11.38 -25.28 -7.08
N ARG A 32 -12.51 -25.87 -7.43
CA ARG A 32 -13.77 -25.13 -7.58
C ARG A 32 -14.55 -25.22 -6.28
N LEU A 33 -15.01 -24.06 -5.80
CA LEU A 33 -15.85 -23.97 -4.60
C LEU A 33 -17.18 -23.30 -4.92
N PRO A 34 -18.28 -23.74 -4.28
CA PRO A 34 -19.55 -23.02 -4.33
C PRO A 34 -19.39 -21.59 -3.83
N VAL A 35 -19.92 -20.62 -4.59
CA VAL A 35 -19.84 -19.18 -4.27
C VAL A 35 -20.42 -18.88 -2.88
N ARG A 36 -21.45 -19.64 -2.45
CA ARG A 36 -22.11 -19.53 -1.15
C ARG A 36 -21.22 -19.93 0.04
N GLU A 37 -20.16 -20.71 -0.18
CA GLU A 37 -19.23 -21.15 0.86
C GLU A 37 -18.09 -20.16 1.10
N ILE A 38 -18.02 -19.11 0.28
CA ILE A 38 -16.98 -18.10 0.32
C ILE A 38 -17.58 -16.79 0.87
N GLU A 39 -16.92 -16.20 1.85
CA GLU A 39 -17.32 -14.94 2.48
C GLU A 39 -16.20 -13.89 2.38
N PRO A 40 -16.57 -12.60 2.27
CA PRO A 40 -15.58 -11.53 2.34
C PRO A 40 -14.98 -11.43 3.75
N ASP A 41 -13.73 -10.98 3.84
CA ASP A 41 -13.11 -10.69 5.12
C ASP A 41 -13.71 -9.38 5.67
N PRO A 42 -14.28 -9.36 6.90
CA PRO A 42 -14.88 -8.17 7.51
C PRO A 42 -13.89 -7.01 7.69
N ASP A 43 -12.58 -7.30 7.78
CA ASP A 43 -11.51 -6.34 7.96
C ASP A 43 -10.98 -5.75 6.64
N GLN A 44 -11.58 -6.08 5.49
CA GLN A 44 -11.18 -5.55 4.19
C GLN A 44 -11.37 -4.02 4.12
N PRO A 45 -10.34 -3.28 3.69
CA PRO A 45 -10.36 -1.81 3.69
C PRO A 45 -11.28 -1.21 2.63
N ARG A 46 -11.58 -1.95 1.54
CA ARG A 46 -12.35 -1.44 0.41
C ARG A 46 -13.85 -1.63 0.63
N LYS A 47 -14.56 -0.55 0.99
CA LYS A 47 -16.02 -0.55 1.20
C LYS A 47 -16.82 0.01 0.01
N ASN A 48 -16.19 0.83 -0.84
CA ASN A 48 -16.85 1.44 -1.98
C ASN A 48 -16.46 0.75 -3.29
N PHE A 49 -17.45 0.28 -4.00
CA PHE A 49 -17.32 -0.32 -5.33
C PHE A 49 -18.16 0.52 -6.29
N ASP A 50 -17.56 0.91 -7.40
CA ASP A 50 -18.24 1.55 -8.51
C ASP A 50 -19.23 0.54 -9.13
N GLU A 51 -20.50 0.89 -9.13
CA GLU A 51 -21.60 0.01 -9.58
C GLU A 51 -21.50 -0.30 -11.08
N ASP A 52 -21.16 0.68 -11.90
CA ASP A 52 -21.04 0.49 -13.35
C ASP A 52 -19.85 -0.42 -13.69
N ALA A 53 -18.71 -0.19 -13.03
CA ALA A 53 -17.54 -1.04 -13.19
C ALA A 53 -17.74 -2.47 -12.64
N MET A 54 -18.64 -2.64 -11.66
CA MET A 54 -19.02 -3.97 -11.15
C MET A 54 -19.98 -4.70 -12.09
N ALA A 55 -20.93 -3.99 -12.69
CA ALA A 55 -21.86 -4.55 -13.68
C ALA A 55 -21.12 -5.04 -14.92
N ALA A 56 -20.21 -4.23 -15.49
CA ALA A 56 -19.39 -4.61 -16.62
C ALA A 56 -18.52 -5.85 -16.34
N LEU A 57 -17.95 -5.92 -15.12
CA LEU A 57 -17.16 -7.09 -14.69
C LEU A 57 -18.05 -8.34 -14.55
N ALA A 58 -19.29 -8.20 -14.02
CA ALA A 58 -20.23 -9.31 -13.87
C ALA A 58 -20.67 -9.85 -15.24
N GLU A 59 -20.94 -8.98 -16.21
CA GLU A 59 -21.25 -9.36 -17.59
C GLU A 59 -20.12 -10.16 -18.23
N SER A 60 -18.89 -9.64 -18.15
CA SER A 60 -17.70 -10.35 -18.66
C SER A 60 -17.47 -11.71 -18.01
N ILE A 61 -17.71 -11.83 -16.69
CA ILE A 61 -17.58 -13.10 -15.96
C ILE A 61 -18.72 -14.04 -16.34
N GLY A 62 -19.93 -13.54 -16.62
CA GLY A 62 -21.06 -14.35 -17.08
C GLY A 62 -20.79 -15.01 -18.43
N GLU A 63 -20.12 -14.29 -19.34
CA GLU A 63 -19.79 -14.77 -20.69
C GLU A 63 -18.57 -15.70 -20.73
N ASN A 64 -17.50 -15.34 -20.03
CA ASN A 64 -16.18 -15.97 -20.15
C ASN A 64 -15.78 -16.82 -18.94
N GLY A 65 -16.59 -16.80 -17.87
CA GLY A 65 -16.19 -17.38 -16.61
C GLY A 65 -15.13 -16.54 -15.88
N LEU A 66 -14.70 -17.04 -14.72
CA LEU A 66 -13.66 -16.42 -13.92
C LEU A 66 -12.28 -16.93 -14.36
N LEU A 67 -11.53 -16.11 -15.12
CA LEU A 67 -10.22 -16.49 -15.65
C LEU A 67 -9.13 -16.52 -14.57
N GLN A 68 -9.19 -15.61 -13.59
CA GLN A 68 -8.25 -15.58 -12.47
C GLN A 68 -8.91 -16.10 -11.19
N PRO A 69 -8.31 -17.07 -10.49
CA PRO A 69 -8.88 -17.64 -9.27
C PRO A 69 -8.95 -16.62 -8.14
N ILE A 70 -9.88 -16.86 -7.22
CA ILE A 70 -10.01 -16.12 -5.96
C ILE A 70 -9.10 -16.78 -4.92
N ALA A 71 -8.23 -16.01 -4.26
CA ALA A 71 -7.44 -16.55 -3.15
C ALA A 71 -8.29 -16.59 -1.87
N VAL A 72 -8.39 -17.77 -1.28
CA VAL A 72 -9.19 -18.00 -0.07
C VAL A 72 -8.41 -18.80 0.98
N ARG A 73 -8.84 -18.72 2.23
CA ARG A 73 -8.40 -19.58 3.33
C ARG A 73 -9.59 -20.23 4.01
N ALA A 74 -9.38 -21.37 4.62
CA ALA A 74 -10.41 -22.00 5.44
C ALA A 74 -10.77 -21.11 6.64
N LYS A 75 -12.06 -21.12 7.04
CA LYS A 75 -12.50 -20.49 8.29
C LYS A 75 -11.92 -21.23 9.50
N LYS A 76 -11.62 -20.49 10.56
CA LYS A 76 -11.17 -21.08 11.84
C LYS A 76 -12.29 -21.79 12.57
N THR A 77 -13.50 -21.28 12.44
CA THR A 77 -14.70 -21.79 13.11
C THR A 77 -15.78 -22.08 12.07
N GLY A 78 -16.22 -23.34 12.03
CA GLY A 78 -17.25 -23.77 11.09
C GLY A 78 -16.76 -24.04 9.67
N PRO A 79 -17.66 -24.51 8.81
CA PRO A 79 -17.36 -24.77 7.41
C PRO A 79 -17.30 -23.46 6.60
N GLY A 80 -16.54 -23.48 5.49
CA GLY A 80 -16.45 -22.38 4.53
C GLY A 80 -15.09 -21.71 4.49
N TYR A 81 -15.01 -20.69 3.64
CA TYR A 81 -13.77 -20.03 3.28
C TYR A 81 -13.91 -18.50 3.40
N VAL A 82 -12.81 -17.82 3.67
CA VAL A 82 -12.71 -16.36 3.72
C VAL A 82 -11.78 -15.87 2.61
N ILE A 83 -12.20 -14.83 1.92
CA ILE A 83 -11.43 -14.23 0.81
C ILE A 83 -10.18 -13.53 1.38
N ILE A 84 -9.01 -13.88 0.83
CA ILE A 84 -7.75 -13.16 1.05
C ILE A 84 -7.60 -12.07 -0.02
N ALA A 85 -7.81 -12.44 -1.30
CA ALA A 85 -7.70 -11.53 -2.45
C ALA A 85 -8.71 -11.89 -3.53
N GLY A 86 -9.22 -10.88 -4.27
CA GLY A 86 -10.17 -11.07 -5.36
C GLY A 86 -11.63 -10.81 -5.00
N GLU A 87 -11.94 -9.99 -4.00
CA GLU A 87 -13.32 -9.69 -3.57
C GLU A 87 -14.19 -9.12 -4.71
N ARG A 88 -13.65 -8.25 -5.56
CA ARG A 88 -14.39 -7.74 -6.74
C ARG A 88 -14.83 -8.87 -7.66
N ARG A 89 -13.93 -9.83 -7.92
CA ARG A 89 -14.22 -11.00 -8.77
C ARG A 89 -15.29 -11.89 -8.14
N TRP A 90 -15.22 -12.12 -6.83
CA TRP A 90 -16.25 -12.88 -6.11
C TRP A 90 -17.62 -12.19 -6.15
N ARG A 91 -17.69 -10.88 -5.90
CA ARG A 91 -18.93 -10.10 -5.99
C ARG A 91 -19.51 -10.13 -7.40
N ALA A 92 -18.69 -9.91 -8.41
CA ALA A 92 -19.12 -9.96 -9.81
C ALA A 92 -19.57 -11.36 -10.24
N ALA A 93 -18.89 -12.43 -9.82
CA ALA A 93 -19.31 -13.81 -10.06
C ALA A 93 -20.66 -14.12 -9.40
N ARG A 94 -20.90 -13.60 -8.19
CA ARG A 94 -22.19 -13.70 -7.50
C ARG A 94 -23.30 -12.92 -8.23
N MET A 95 -23.01 -11.73 -8.75
CA MET A 95 -23.93 -10.93 -9.57
C MET A 95 -24.24 -11.62 -10.90
N ALA A 96 -23.27 -12.28 -11.52
CA ALA A 96 -23.41 -13.07 -12.73
C ALA A 96 -24.16 -14.41 -12.51
N GLY A 97 -24.48 -14.76 -11.28
CA GLY A 97 -25.23 -15.98 -10.96
C GLY A 97 -24.40 -17.27 -11.08
N LEU A 98 -23.08 -17.22 -10.95
CA LEU A 98 -22.26 -18.42 -10.98
C LEU A 98 -22.45 -19.24 -9.68
N ASP A 99 -22.66 -20.56 -9.83
CA ASP A 99 -22.78 -21.49 -8.70
C ASP A 99 -21.41 -21.78 -8.06
N GLU A 100 -20.36 -21.89 -8.89
CA GLU A 100 -19.01 -22.24 -8.47
C GLU A 100 -17.96 -21.31 -9.11
N VAL A 101 -16.88 -21.08 -8.38
CA VAL A 101 -15.74 -20.26 -8.85
C VAL A 101 -14.42 -20.98 -8.63
N PRO A 102 -13.43 -20.79 -9.52
CA PRO A 102 -12.08 -21.29 -9.29
C PRO A 102 -11.44 -20.54 -8.14
N VAL A 103 -10.85 -21.27 -7.21
CA VAL A 103 -10.19 -20.72 -6.03
C VAL A 103 -8.79 -21.30 -5.86
N LEU A 104 -7.94 -20.52 -5.20
CA LEU A 104 -6.67 -20.96 -4.67
C LEU A 104 -6.77 -20.99 -3.16
N ILE A 105 -6.78 -22.18 -2.57
CA ILE A 105 -6.84 -22.36 -1.12
C ILE A 105 -5.43 -22.18 -0.56
N LYS A 106 -5.27 -21.22 0.36
CA LYS A 106 -4.02 -20.97 1.06
C LYS A 106 -4.11 -21.36 2.53
N GLU A 107 -3.19 -22.19 2.98
CA GLU A 107 -3.01 -22.51 4.40
C GLU A 107 -2.22 -21.40 5.08
N VAL A 108 -2.89 -20.32 5.46
CA VAL A 108 -2.28 -19.14 6.06
C VAL A 108 -2.93 -18.78 7.39
N THR A 109 -2.14 -18.23 8.30
CA THR A 109 -2.68 -17.60 9.52
C THR A 109 -3.40 -16.30 9.19
N ASP A 110 -4.23 -15.78 10.12
CA ASP A 110 -4.91 -14.49 9.91
C ASP A 110 -3.91 -13.34 9.71
N GLU A 111 -2.78 -13.36 10.44
CA GLU A 111 -1.73 -12.36 10.27
C GLU A 111 -1.08 -12.42 8.88
N GLN A 112 -0.84 -13.63 8.38
CA GLN A 112 -0.31 -13.85 7.04
C GLN A 112 -1.33 -13.44 5.97
N ALA A 113 -2.60 -13.81 6.13
CA ALA A 113 -3.68 -13.40 5.22
C ALA A 113 -3.82 -11.88 5.18
N ALA A 114 -3.81 -11.21 6.34
CA ALA A 114 -3.87 -9.76 6.42
C ALA A 114 -2.63 -9.06 5.81
N ALA A 115 -1.43 -9.65 5.96
CA ALA A 115 -0.23 -9.16 5.29
C ALA A 115 -0.32 -9.29 3.76
N LEU A 116 -0.82 -10.43 3.25
CA LEU A 116 -1.04 -10.67 1.83
C LEU A 116 -2.04 -9.67 1.24
N ALA A 117 -3.17 -9.46 1.91
CA ALA A 117 -4.19 -8.49 1.49
C ALA A 117 -3.64 -7.06 1.49
N LEU A 118 -2.79 -6.69 2.45
CA LEU A 118 -2.14 -5.38 2.49
C LEU A 118 -1.14 -5.21 1.33
N ILE A 119 -0.36 -6.24 1.01
CA ILE A 119 0.60 -6.23 -0.11
C ILE A 119 -0.16 -6.08 -1.43
N GLU A 120 -1.21 -6.87 -1.65
CA GLU A 120 -2.05 -6.76 -2.86
C GLU A 120 -2.59 -5.33 -3.01
N ASN A 121 -3.13 -4.76 -1.94
CA ASN A 121 -3.63 -3.39 -1.96
C ASN A 121 -2.54 -2.36 -2.27
N LEU A 122 -1.31 -2.54 -1.76
CA LEU A 122 -0.17 -1.64 -2.01
C LEU A 122 0.43 -1.76 -3.42
N GLN A 123 0.08 -2.80 -4.16
CA GLN A 123 0.48 -2.97 -5.57
C GLN A 123 -0.46 -2.26 -6.55
N ARG A 124 -1.53 -1.62 -6.06
CA ARG A 124 -2.44 -0.83 -6.90
C ARG A 124 -1.74 0.43 -7.39
N GLU A 125 -2.09 0.86 -8.61
CA GLU A 125 -1.50 2.04 -9.27
C GLU A 125 -2.13 3.38 -8.82
N ASP A 126 -3.32 3.32 -8.21
CA ASP A 126 -4.15 4.49 -7.85
C ASP A 126 -3.95 4.99 -6.42
N LEU A 127 -2.92 4.51 -5.70
CA LEU A 127 -2.63 4.93 -4.33
C LEU A 127 -1.89 6.26 -4.28
N ASP A 128 -2.29 7.12 -3.35
CA ASP A 128 -1.50 8.31 -3.05
C ASP A 128 -0.18 7.97 -2.33
N PRO A 129 0.84 8.88 -2.40
CA PRO A 129 2.15 8.62 -1.79
C PRO A 129 2.12 8.42 -0.28
N ILE A 130 1.15 9.00 0.43
CA ILE A 130 1.01 8.86 1.89
C ILE A 130 0.38 7.51 2.22
N GLU A 131 -0.62 7.05 1.46
CA GLU A 131 -1.19 5.70 1.60
C GLU A 131 -0.12 4.62 1.42
N VAL A 132 0.73 4.75 0.39
CA VAL A 132 1.86 3.85 0.17
C VAL A 132 2.82 3.87 1.37
N ALA A 133 3.12 5.04 1.91
CA ALA A 133 4.01 5.18 3.07
C ALA A 133 3.42 4.53 4.33
N GLU A 134 2.13 4.75 4.60
CA GLU A 134 1.40 4.15 5.74
C GLU A 134 1.31 2.62 5.62
N GLY A 135 1.05 2.11 4.43
CA GLY A 135 1.02 0.69 4.15
C GLY A 135 2.40 0.03 4.34
N CYS A 136 3.47 0.65 3.82
CA CYS A 136 4.84 0.18 4.06
C CYS A 136 5.18 0.16 5.56
N LYS A 137 4.79 1.19 6.30
CA LYS A 137 4.97 1.25 7.76
C LYS A 137 4.24 0.11 8.45
N LYS A 138 2.97 -0.16 8.09
CA LYS A 138 2.19 -1.28 8.63
C LYS A 138 2.84 -2.63 8.34
N LEU A 139 3.38 -2.85 7.14
CA LEU A 139 4.09 -4.10 6.79
C LEU A 139 5.31 -4.32 7.69
N ILE A 140 6.07 -3.27 7.97
CA ILE A 140 7.28 -3.36 8.77
C ILE A 140 6.96 -3.50 10.26
N GLU A 141 6.10 -2.64 10.81
CA GLU A 141 5.84 -2.57 12.26
C GLU A 141 4.92 -3.67 12.75
N ARG A 142 3.84 -3.97 12.00
CA ARG A 142 2.84 -4.95 12.44
C ARG A 142 3.22 -6.39 12.07
N TYR A 143 3.82 -6.57 10.89
CA TYR A 143 4.15 -7.92 10.39
C TYR A 143 5.63 -8.26 10.49
N GLY A 144 6.45 -7.39 11.11
CA GLY A 144 7.85 -7.64 11.44
C GLY A 144 8.77 -7.78 10.23
N LEU A 145 8.37 -7.28 9.06
CA LEU A 145 9.19 -7.30 7.85
C LEU A 145 10.32 -6.29 7.94
N THR A 146 11.46 -6.63 7.37
CA THR A 146 12.51 -5.64 7.09
C THR A 146 12.13 -4.77 5.90
N GLN A 147 12.75 -3.59 5.76
CA GLN A 147 12.55 -2.74 4.58
C GLN A 147 12.93 -3.45 3.26
N GLU A 148 13.88 -4.37 3.32
CA GLU A 148 14.34 -5.15 2.17
C GLU A 148 13.30 -6.20 1.76
N GLU A 149 12.74 -6.94 2.72
CA GLU A 149 11.66 -7.90 2.49
C GLU A 149 10.40 -7.20 1.96
N ALA A 150 10.02 -6.06 2.55
CA ALA A 150 8.90 -5.27 2.07
C ALA A 150 9.12 -4.78 0.62
N ALA A 151 10.34 -4.34 0.30
CA ALA A 151 10.71 -3.91 -1.05
C ALA A 151 10.59 -5.07 -2.07
N LYS A 152 11.16 -6.24 -1.75
CA LYS A 152 11.08 -7.44 -2.60
C LYS A 152 9.62 -7.80 -2.88
N ARG A 153 8.76 -7.83 -1.85
CA ARG A 153 7.35 -8.21 -1.97
C ARG A 153 6.49 -7.20 -2.74
N LEU A 154 6.85 -5.92 -2.67
CA LEU A 154 6.16 -4.85 -3.39
C LEU A 154 6.74 -4.61 -4.80
N GLY A 155 7.75 -5.36 -5.22
CA GLY A 155 8.43 -5.15 -6.51
C GLY A 155 9.13 -3.78 -6.59
N LYS A 156 9.54 -3.21 -5.44
CA LYS A 156 10.15 -1.88 -5.33
C LYS A 156 11.59 -1.99 -4.82
N SER A 157 12.39 -0.94 -5.02
CA SER A 157 13.72 -0.88 -4.41
C SER A 157 13.61 -0.56 -2.91
N ARG A 158 14.58 -1.03 -2.10
CA ARG A 158 14.69 -0.66 -0.68
C ARG A 158 14.71 0.86 -0.48
N SER A 159 15.41 1.58 -1.37
CA SER A 159 15.46 3.05 -1.33
C SER A 159 14.09 3.69 -1.58
N ALA A 160 13.24 3.11 -2.44
CA ALA A 160 11.87 3.56 -2.65
C ALA A 160 11.02 3.42 -1.38
N ILE A 161 11.11 2.29 -0.68
CA ILE A 161 10.42 2.06 0.61
C ILE A 161 10.89 3.06 1.67
N THR A 162 12.23 3.23 1.80
CA THR A 162 12.79 4.20 2.75
C THR A 162 12.30 5.63 2.46
N ASN A 163 12.28 6.03 1.18
CA ASN A 163 11.81 7.36 0.77
C ASN A 163 10.30 7.53 1.01
N ALA A 164 9.49 6.52 0.73
CA ALA A 164 8.06 6.55 1.02
C ALA A 164 7.82 6.74 2.52
N MET A 165 8.44 5.93 3.37
CA MET A 165 8.29 6.02 4.83
C MET A 165 8.72 7.39 5.39
N ARG A 166 9.72 8.05 4.79
CA ARG A 166 10.12 9.40 5.21
C ARG A 166 9.02 10.44 5.02
N LEU A 167 8.07 10.24 4.11
CA LEU A 167 6.94 11.16 3.91
C LEU A 167 6.05 11.27 5.17
N LEU A 168 6.03 10.24 6.01
CA LEU A 168 5.30 10.26 7.28
C LEU A 168 5.89 11.23 8.33
N ASN A 169 7.13 11.71 8.10
CA ASN A 169 7.75 12.74 8.95
C ASN A 169 7.32 14.17 8.58
N LEU A 170 6.54 14.34 7.52
CA LEU A 170 5.95 15.62 7.17
C LEU A 170 4.84 16.00 8.17
N PRO A 171 4.64 17.30 8.45
CA PRO A 171 3.48 17.78 9.20
C PRO A 171 2.17 17.30 8.56
N GLU A 172 1.13 17.10 9.39
CA GLU A 172 -0.19 16.62 8.94
C GLU A 172 -0.73 17.48 7.78
N TYR A 173 -0.70 18.81 7.94
CA TYR A 173 -1.09 19.75 6.91
C TYR A 173 -0.42 19.47 5.56
N VAL A 174 0.90 19.25 5.56
CA VAL A 174 1.66 18.98 4.32
C VAL A 174 1.30 17.60 3.74
N ARG A 175 1.06 16.60 4.60
CA ARG A 175 0.61 15.28 4.14
C ARG A 175 -0.74 15.35 3.45
N ASP A 176 -1.66 16.18 3.94
CA ASP A 176 -2.96 16.38 3.31
C ASP A 176 -2.82 17.01 1.93
N GLN A 177 -1.92 17.99 1.75
CA GLN A 177 -1.62 18.55 0.44
C GLN A 177 -0.99 17.53 -0.54
N VAL A 178 -0.27 16.53 -0.01
CA VAL A 178 0.24 15.41 -0.83
C VAL A 178 -0.90 14.47 -1.22
N ARG A 179 -1.85 14.19 -0.34
CA ARG A 179 -3.03 13.34 -0.62
C ARG A 179 -3.94 13.97 -1.67
N THR A 180 -4.15 15.30 -1.62
CA THR A 180 -4.96 16.04 -2.61
C THR A 180 -4.23 16.22 -3.94
N GLY A 181 -2.91 16.05 -3.99
CA GLY A 181 -2.10 16.23 -5.18
C GLY A 181 -1.58 17.65 -5.40
N ASP A 182 -1.90 18.61 -4.51
CA ASP A 182 -1.40 19.98 -4.56
C ASP A 182 0.14 20.05 -4.38
N ILE A 183 0.67 19.07 -3.64
CA ILE A 183 2.10 18.83 -3.47
C ILE A 183 2.46 17.44 -4.00
N SER A 184 3.34 17.39 -5.01
CA SER A 184 3.83 16.12 -5.54
C SER A 184 4.82 15.43 -4.58
N ALA A 185 5.05 14.12 -4.75
CA ALA A 185 6.05 13.37 -4.00
C ALA A 185 7.47 13.97 -4.10
N GLY A 186 7.80 14.61 -5.23
CA GLY A 186 9.07 15.33 -5.42
C GLY A 186 9.18 16.56 -4.53
N HIS A 187 8.12 17.36 -4.46
CA HIS A 187 8.04 18.52 -3.56
C HIS A 187 8.12 18.08 -2.09
N ALA A 188 7.36 17.05 -1.72
CA ALA A 188 7.37 16.48 -0.37
C ALA A 188 8.78 16.04 0.06
N LYS A 189 9.53 15.41 -0.85
CA LYS A 189 10.93 15.04 -0.61
C LYS A 189 11.84 16.25 -0.38
N ALA A 190 11.64 17.34 -1.13
CA ALA A 190 12.40 18.58 -0.93
C ALA A 190 12.10 19.19 0.45
N LEU A 191 10.83 19.23 0.87
CA LEU A 191 10.40 19.74 2.17
C LEU A 191 11.03 18.99 3.35
N LEU A 192 11.26 17.68 3.23
CA LEU A 192 11.93 16.88 4.26
C LEU A 192 13.39 17.25 4.53
N SER A 193 13.98 18.14 3.73
CA SER A 193 15.32 18.69 3.99
C SER A 193 15.31 19.84 5.00
N LEU A 194 14.13 20.36 5.35
CA LEU A 194 13.95 21.41 6.36
C LEU A 194 13.93 20.82 7.76
N GLY A 195 14.42 21.59 8.73
CA GLY A 195 14.64 21.11 10.10
C GLY A 195 13.43 21.23 11.02
N SER A 196 12.41 22.05 10.67
CA SER A 196 11.24 22.22 11.54
C SER A 196 9.91 22.08 10.78
N PRO A 197 8.85 21.59 11.47
CA PRO A 197 7.51 21.48 10.90
C PRO A 197 6.96 22.82 10.38
N GLU A 198 7.26 23.92 11.05
CA GLU A 198 6.81 25.26 10.68
C GLU A 198 7.46 25.71 9.36
N GLN A 199 8.77 25.43 9.19
CA GLN A 199 9.47 25.71 7.93
C GLN A 199 8.91 24.85 6.79
N MET A 200 8.60 23.59 7.06
CA MET A 200 8.00 22.69 6.05
C MET A 200 6.63 23.21 5.59
N SER A 201 5.78 23.63 6.53
CA SER A 201 4.45 24.18 6.22
C SER A 201 4.55 25.51 5.46
N ALA A 202 5.39 26.44 5.92
CA ALA A 202 5.59 27.73 5.24
C ALA A 202 6.19 27.58 3.83
N ALA A 203 7.06 26.61 3.62
CA ALA A 203 7.59 26.30 2.29
C ALA A 203 6.53 25.63 1.41
N ALA A 204 5.68 24.77 1.95
CA ALA A 204 4.56 24.16 1.24
C ALA A 204 3.59 25.21 0.71
N ASP A 205 3.20 26.19 1.54
CA ASP A 205 2.34 27.30 1.13
C ASP A 205 2.93 28.10 -0.03
N GLN A 206 4.25 28.35 0.00
CA GLN A 206 4.92 29.06 -1.09
C GLN A 206 4.99 28.24 -2.38
N ILE A 207 5.17 26.92 -2.29
CA ILE A 207 5.20 26.01 -3.43
C ILE A 207 3.84 26.03 -4.12
N ILE A 208 2.75 25.91 -3.35
CA ILE A 208 1.38 25.90 -3.88
C ILE A 208 1.04 27.29 -4.47
N ALA A 209 1.23 28.38 -3.71
CA ALA A 209 0.84 29.71 -4.13
C ALA A 209 1.56 30.20 -5.41
N LYS A 210 2.75 29.68 -5.71
CA LYS A 210 3.56 30.07 -6.87
C LYS A 210 3.68 29.00 -7.94
N ASP A 211 2.94 27.91 -7.80
CA ASP A 211 3.00 26.74 -8.70
C ASP A 211 4.44 26.34 -9.05
N MET A 212 5.26 26.15 -8.01
CA MET A 212 6.69 25.91 -8.17
C MET A 212 6.96 24.52 -8.72
N SER A 213 7.93 24.41 -9.63
CA SER A 213 8.51 23.10 -10.00
C SER A 213 9.32 22.49 -8.85
N VAL A 214 9.55 21.17 -8.88
CA VAL A 214 10.38 20.47 -7.87
C VAL A 214 11.76 21.09 -7.71
N ARG A 215 12.41 21.52 -8.82
CA ARG A 215 13.71 22.18 -8.78
C ARG A 215 13.67 23.54 -8.06
N GLN A 216 12.59 24.30 -8.24
CA GLN A 216 12.40 25.58 -7.54
C GLN A 216 12.13 25.34 -6.05
N ALA A 217 11.35 24.33 -5.71
CA ALA A 217 11.10 23.91 -4.32
C ALA A 217 12.40 23.48 -3.61
N GLU A 218 13.25 22.68 -4.27
CA GLU A 218 14.58 22.33 -3.75
C GLU A 218 15.46 23.55 -3.49
N ALA A 219 15.45 24.52 -4.42
CA ALA A 219 16.20 25.77 -4.26
C ALA A 219 15.65 26.61 -3.10
N LEU A 220 14.32 26.69 -2.94
CA LEU A 220 13.66 27.36 -1.81
C LEU A 220 14.07 26.70 -0.48
N CYS A 221 13.93 25.38 -0.35
CA CYS A 221 14.28 24.64 0.85
C CYS A 221 15.76 24.82 1.22
N ARG A 222 16.67 24.77 0.21
CA ARG A 222 18.10 25.04 0.42
C ARG A 222 18.38 26.45 0.93
N LYS A 223 17.56 27.42 0.54
CA LYS A 223 17.66 28.82 0.99
C LYS A 223 17.18 28.95 2.44
N MET A 224 16.09 28.27 2.78
CA MET A 224 15.49 28.30 4.12
C MET A 224 16.28 27.49 5.16
N SER A 225 17.01 26.46 4.76
CA SER A 225 17.84 25.63 5.64
C SER A 225 19.18 26.29 6.02
N LYS A 226 19.59 27.37 5.32
CA LYS A 226 20.81 28.11 5.69
C LYS A 226 20.51 28.97 6.92
N PRO A 227 21.38 28.95 7.95
CA PRO A 227 21.25 29.89 9.06
C PRO A 227 21.31 31.33 8.53
N PRO A 228 20.57 32.27 9.13
CA PRO A 228 20.65 33.68 8.76
C PRO A 228 22.10 34.11 8.84
N LYS A 229 22.61 34.71 7.75
CA LYS A 229 23.92 35.38 7.80
C LYS A 229 23.89 36.38 8.96
N PRO A 230 24.92 36.40 9.84
CA PRO A 230 25.01 37.44 10.85
C PRO A 230 24.93 38.81 10.12
N ALA A 231 24.06 39.66 10.65
CA ALA A 231 23.95 41.03 10.17
C ALA A 231 25.37 41.64 10.20
N LYS A 232 25.82 42.20 9.07
CA LYS A 232 27.03 43.04 9.09
C LYS A 232 26.74 44.16 10.08
N GLU A 233 27.48 44.21 11.16
CA GLU A 233 27.58 45.43 11.96
C GLU A 233 28.06 46.51 10.97
N GLU A 234 27.22 47.50 10.68
CA GLU A 234 27.64 48.70 10.02
C GLU A 234 28.52 49.43 11.03
N ASP A 235 29.81 49.47 10.74
CA ASP A 235 30.76 50.30 11.44
C ASP A 235 30.25 51.75 11.40
N ALA A 236 29.73 52.23 12.52
CA ALA A 236 29.48 53.62 12.76
C ALA A 236 30.82 54.31 13.04
N PHE A 237 31.29 55.08 12.07
CA PHE A 237 32.28 56.15 12.27
C PHE A 237 31.54 57.47 12.36
#